data_1e56f8fd4f7207fadac89841daa03597
#
_entry.id   1e56f8fd4f7207fadac89841daa03597
#
_cell.length_a   1.000
_cell.length_b   1.000
_cell.length_c   1.000
_cell.angle_alpha   90.00
_cell.angle_beta   90.00
_cell.angle_gamma   90.00
#
_symmetry.space_group_name_H-M   'P 1'
#
loop_
_entity.id
_entity.type
_entity.pdbx_description
1 polymer ?
#
loop_
_entity_poly.entity_id
_entity_poly.type
_entity_poly.pdbx_seq_one_letter_code
_entity_poly.pdbx_strand_id
1 'polypeptide(L)'
;ARPGPDDFPLELKLFGEVEVAKVLANSFFNDFNTEKVSYRFDEAAIRQLLKELGQRRQLKPVPGVSEDDVVALWDYLQGSFPASLSGLAGYYWPVAVELAPWLAVEDRTRLFSIFWGEINELSEAYQSFARTLSSLGNADRVFAPLDALVRQTDKGLSQADSIMNVDMLERLGKDSDKRIGVRPFIDGELRASVELSLAQLAALTVELVFPLVEPTSEPLFEQVDLLDFPGYRGRLSVESLDDVRRAVSSDEASPVAQLILRGKVAYLFERYTDSQEMNVLIVCTPSNKQSDVTAVGPVLTRWIDKTQGAKPEERALRKPGLLWAITMFDMRIGSDLDKGEDLLRLGWGSGGMMKMTMLERFGQYTWLQEWTAGQPFDNTFLVRKPRMKVTFLDVQAGEEIGINAAAQDSLGLMRSTFVEDETVQRHVNQPQQAWDAMLELNDGGMGRISQYLRGVALREVKLGRIREQLDDVLHLLENRLGH
;
A
#
# COMPACT_ATOMS: atom_id res chain seq x y z
N ALA A 1 11.55 -2.15 -18.93
CA ALA A 1 10.63 -1.11 -19.37
C ALA A 1 11.02 -0.66 -20.78
N ARG A 2 10.08 -0.49 -21.70
CA ARG A 2 10.38 0.19 -22.98
C ARG A 2 10.46 1.68 -22.65
N PRO A 3 11.51 2.40 -23.09
CA PRO A 3 11.54 3.85 -22.94
C PRO A 3 10.32 4.43 -23.68
N GLY A 4 9.57 5.29 -23.02
CA GLY A 4 8.53 6.07 -23.67
C GLY A 4 9.13 7.05 -24.71
N PRO A 5 8.29 7.72 -25.51
CA PRO A 5 8.76 8.82 -26.36
C PRO A 5 9.48 9.89 -25.53
N ASP A 6 10.44 10.59 -26.08
CA ASP A 6 11.27 11.56 -25.37
C ASP A 6 10.45 12.58 -24.54
N ASP A 7 9.28 13.00 -25.05
CA ASP A 7 8.39 13.92 -24.34
C ASP A 7 7.48 13.25 -23.29
N PHE A 8 7.38 11.94 -23.27
CA PHE A 8 6.51 11.14 -22.39
C PHE A 8 7.28 9.96 -21.78
N PRO A 9 8.30 10.21 -20.95
CA PRO A 9 9.20 9.16 -20.46
C PRO A 9 8.59 8.26 -19.39
N LEU A 10 7.47 8.68 -18.77
CA LEU A 10 6.86 7.94 -17.66
C LEU A 10 5.81 6.98 -18.18
N GLU A 11 5.93 5.71 -17.82
CA GLU A 11 4.87 4.72 -18.04
C GLU A 11 4.04 4.58 -16.76
N LEU A 12 2.73 4.75 -16.88
CA LEU A 12 1.78 4.60 -15.78
C LEU A 12 0.84 3.44 -16.11
N LYS A 13 0.73 2.48 -15.21
CA LYS A 13 -0.34 1.47 -15.25
C LYS A 13 -1.56 2.02 -14.55
N LEU A 14 -2.72 1.83 -15.13
CA LEU A 14 -3.98 2.35 -14.63
C LEU A 14 -4.89 1.23 -14.11
N PHE A 15 -5.78 1.60 -13.19
CA PHE A 15 -6.92 0.78 -12.83
C PHE A 15 -7.86 0.63 -14.03
N GLY A 16 -8.50 -0.54 -14.15
CA GLY A 16 -9.70 -0.72 -14.94
C GLY A 16 -10.95 -0.21 -14.22
N GLU A 17 -12.07 -0.10 -14.94
CA GLU A 17 -13.33 0.41 -14.38
C GLU A 17 -13.82 -0.42 -13.17
N VAL A 18 -13.69 -1.74 -13.24
CA VAL A 18 -14.09 -2.65 -12.15
C VAL A 18 -13.14 -2.53 -10.94
N GLU A 19 -11.88 -2.21 -11.16
CA GLU A 19 -10.96 -1.97 -10.04
C GLU A 19 -11.30 -0.69 -9.29
N VAL A 20 -11.81 0.34 -10.00
CA VAL A 20 -12.39 1.52 -9.34
C VAL A 20 -13.57 1.12 -8.45
N ALA A 21 -14.45 0.23 -8.91
CA ALA A 21 -15.54 -0.29 -8.07
C ALA A 21 -15.02 -1.02 -6.82
N LYS A 22 -13.93 -1.82 -6.95
CA LYS A 22 -13.27 -2.46 -5.80
C LYS A 22 -12.73 -1.44 -4.80
N VAL A 23 -12.08 -0.36 -5.28
CA VAL A 23 -11.58 0.74 -4.43
C VAL A 23 -12.71 1.39 -3.65
N LEU A 24 -13.83 1.72 -4.29
CA LEU A 24 -14.97 2.36 -3.63
C LEU A 24 -15.68 1.42 -2.65
N ALA A 25 -15.82 0.15 -3.00
CA ALA A 25 -16.35 -0.87 -2.08
C ALA A 25 -15.47 -1.01 -0.84
N ASN A 26 -14.14 -1.03 -0.99
CA ASN A 26 -13.21 -1.04 0.13
C ASN A 26 -13.39 0.18 1.03
N SER A 27 -13.56 1.37 0.44
CA SER A 27 -13.81 2.60 1.19
C SER A 27 -15.07 2.47 2.05
N PHE A 28 -16.13 1.90 1.51
CA PHE A 28 -17.39 1.74 2.22
C PHE A 28 -17.30 0.66 3.31
N PHE A 29 -16.95 -0.57 2.96
CA PHE A 29 -16.96 -1.68 3.92
C PHE A 29 -15.88 -1.57 5.00
N ASN A 30 -14.76 -0.92 4.73
CA ASN A 30 -13.69 -0.74 5.72
C ASN A 30 -13.91 0.48 6.61
N ASP A 31 -14.38 1.60 6.08
CA ASP A 31 -14.45 2.87 6.82
C ASP A 31 -15.82 3.19 7.39
N PHE A 32 -16.91 2.65 6.82
CA PHE A 32 -18.24 2.84 7.38
C PHE A 32 -18.59 1.74 8.40
N ASN A 33 -19.33 2.13 9.42
CA ASN A 33 -19.92 1.19 10.37
C ASN A 33 -21.22 0.64 9.78
N THR A 34 -21.11 -0.47 9.04
CA THR A 34 -22.24 -1.08 8.33
C THR A 34 -23.37 -1.58 9.23
N GLU A 35 -23.15 -1.72 10.55
CA GLU A 35 -24.20 -2.04 11.52
C GLU A 35 -25.08 -0.82 11.83
N LYS A 36 -24.50 0.37 11.80
CA LYS A 36 -25.16 1.63 12.13
C LYS A 36 -25.65 2.42 10.93
N VAL A 37 -25.02 2.21 9.76
CA VAL A 37 -25.47 2.82 8.50
C VAL A 37 -26.88 2.34 8.19
N SER A 38 -27.76 3.27 7.79
CA SER A 38 -29.16 2.95 7.45
C SER A 38 -29.32 2.09 6.20
N TYR A 39 -28.31 2.10 5.32
CA TYR A 39 -28.32 1.31 4.10
C TYR A 39 -28.34 -0.20 4.40
N ARG A 40 -29.26 -0.91 3.74
CA ARG A 40 -29.37 -2.39 3.78
C ARG A 40 -29.62 -2.91 2.37
N PHE A 41 -29.11 -4.10 2.09
CA PHE A 41 -29.43 -4.78 0.84
C PHE A 41 -30.88 -5.27 0.86
N ASP A 42 -31.75 -4.50 0.20
CA ASP A 42 -33.14 -4.88 -0.02
C ASP A 42 -33.24 -5.71 -1.30
N GLU A 43 -33.49 -7.00 -1.19
CA GLU A 43 -33.58 -7.91 -2.32
C GLU A 43 -34.64 -7.48 -3.33
N ALA A 44 -35.80 -7.01 -2.89
CA ALA A 44 -36.89 -6.60 -3.78
C ALA A 44 -36.48 -5.35 -4.59
N ALA A 45 -35.86 -4.37 -3.93
CA ALA A 45 -35.35 -3.17 -4.58
C ALA A 45 -34.24 -3.49 -5.58
N ILE A 46 -33.31 -4.37 -5.22
CA ILE A 46 -32.20 -4.78 -6.12
C ILE A 46 -32.75 -5.56 -7.32
N ARG A 47 -33.69 -6.48 -7.15
CA ARG A 47 -34.33 -7.19 -8.27
C ARG A 47 -35.06 -6.25 -9.20
N GLN A 48 -35.72 -5.22 -8.67
CA GLN A 48 -36.36 -4.18 -9.47
C GLN A 48 -35.32 -3.37 -10.25
N LEU A 49 -34.22 -2.95 -9.62
CA LEU A 49 -33.10 -2.28 -10.28
C LEU A 49 -32.54 -3.10 -11.44
N LEU A 50 -32.26 -4.38 -11.21
CA LEU A 50 -31.74 -5.28 -12.26
C LEU A 50 -32.71 -5.40 -13.45
N LYS A 51 -34.01 -5.47 -13.19
CA LYS A 51 -35.06 -5.48 -14.24
C LYS A 51 -35.07 -4.18 -15.04
N GLU A 52 -34.98 -3.03 -14.38
CA GLU A 52 -34.91 -1.72 -15.04
C GLU A 52 -33.65 -1.58 -15.90
N LEU A 53 -32.49 -1.97 -15.37
CA LEU A 53 -31.23 -1.94 -16.09
C LEU A 53 -31.23 -2.89 -17.29
N GLY A 54 -31.89 -4.04 -17.17
CA GLY A 54 -32.08 -4.98 -18.29
C GLY A 54 -32.80 -4.36 -19.51
N GLN A 55 -33.71 -3.40 -19.26
CA GLN A 55 -34.39 -2.66 -20.32
C GLN A 55 -33.53 -1.57 -20.99
N ARG A 56 -32.39 -1.22 -20.36
CA ARG A 56 -31.45 -0.19 -20.82
C ARG A 56 -30.24 -0.76 -21.56
N ARG A 57 -30.23 -2.08 -21.78
CA ARG A 57 -29.18 -2.77 -22.54
C ARG A 57 -28.91 -2.09 -23.87
N GLN A 58 -27.63 -1.78 -24.11
CA GLN A 58 -27.22 -1.23 -25.43
C GLN A 58 -27.25 -2.33 -26.51
N LEU A 59 -27.32 -1.93 -27.76
CA LEU A 59 -27.33 -2.85 -28.90
C LEU A 59 -25.99 -3.55 -29.13
N LYS A 60 -24.90 -2.99 -28.58
CA LYS A 60 -23.54 -3.52 -28.66
C LYS A 60 -22.89 -3.45 -27.24
N PRO A 61 -21.95 -4.34 -26.95
CA PRO A 61 -21.18 -4.22 -25.72
C PRO A 61 -20.52 -2.84 -25.62
N VAL A 62 -20.56 -2.27 -24.42
CA VAL A 62 -19.93 -0.98 -24.09
C VAL A 62 -18.55 -1.28 -23.49
N PRO A 63 -17.46 -0.80 -24.10
CA PRO A 63 -16.12 -1.05 -23.57
C PRO A 63 -15.95 -0.62 -22.11
N GLY A 64 -14.97 -1.22 -21.42
CA GLY A 64 -14.59 -0.88 -20.07
C GLY A 64 -14.88 -1.97 -19.04
N VAL A 65 -15.91 -2.80 -19.25
CA VAL A 65 -16.24 -3.93 -18.36
C VAL A 65 -16.61 -5.15 -19.20
N SER A 66 -15.96 -6.27 -18.95
CA SER A 66 -16.26 -7.59 -19.49
C SER A 66 -16.99 -8.47 -18.46
N GLU A 67 -17.49 -9.63 -18.87
CA GLU A 67 -18.04 -10.64 -17.98
C GLU A 67 -17.00 -11.11 -16.96
N ASP A 68 -15.76 -11.35 -17.39
CA ASP A 68 -14.66 -11.78 -16.56
C ASP A 68 -14.30 -10.72 -15.48
N ASP A 69 -14.39 -9.44 -15.83
CA ASP A 69 -14.17 -8.34 -14.87
C ASP A 69 -15.22 -8.36 -13.75
N VAL A 70 -16.48 -8.65 -14.08
CA VAL A 70 -17.56 -8.74 -13.08
C VAL A 70 -17.39 -9.98 -12.21
N VAL A 71 -16.96 -11.11 -12.77
CA VAL A 71 -16.61 -12.31 -12.01
C VAL A 71 -15.45 -12.02 -11.06
N ALA A 72 -14.41 -11.30 -11.52
CA ALA A 72 -13.29 -10.88 -10.68
C ALA A 72 -13.69 -9.88 -9.57
N LEU A 73 -14.72 -9.04 -9.82
CA LEU A 73 -15.31 -8.20 -8.77
C LEU A 73 -16.04 -9.04 -7.73
N TRP A 74 -16.84 -9.99 -8.20
CA TRP A 74 -17.57 -10.92 -7.32
C TRP A 74 -16.63 -11.69 -6.42
N ASP A 75 -15.63 -12.36 -6.99
CA ASP A 75 -14.64 -13.15 -6.26
C ASP A 75 -13.93 -12.30 -5.20
N TYR A 76 -13.47 -11.11 -5.59
CA TYR A 76 -12.81 -10.17 -4.70
C TYR A 76 -13.71 -9.76 -3.52
N LEU A 77 -14.92 -9.32 -3.79
CA LEU A 77 -15.84 -8.85 -2.77
C LEU A 77 -16.32 -9.99 -1.85
N GLN A 78 -16.53 -11.17 -2.40
CA GLN A 78 -16.87 -12.36 -1.63
C GLN A 78 -15.73 -12.78 -0.69
N GLY A 79 -14.48 -12.67 -1.14
CA GLY A 79 -13.31 -12.97 -0.34
C GLY A 79 -13.03 -11.95 0.76
N SER A 80 -13.23 -10.65 0.46
CA SER A 80 -12.91 -9.56 1.39
C SER A 80 -14.06 -9.26 2.37
N PHE A 81 -15.33 -9.39 1.95
CA PHE A 81 -16.52 -9.01 2.74
C PHE A 81 -17.62 -10.08 2.75
N PRO A 82 -17.31 -11.36 3.06
CA PRO A 82 -18.26 -12.47 2.92
C PRO A 82 -19.53 -12.31 3.74
N ALA A 83 -19.43 -11.80 4.97
CA ALA A 83 -20.56 -11.61 5.85
C ALA A 83 -21.58 -10.59 5.34
N SER A 84 -21.09 -9.52 4.66
CA SER A 84 -21.94 -8.44 4.16
C SER A 84 -22.63 -8.78 2.84
N LEU A 85 -22.07 -9.70 2.03
CA LEU A 85 -22.46 -9.89 0.64
C LEU A 85 -23.01 -11.29 0.31
N SER A 86 -23.09 -12.18 1.29
CA SER A 86 -23.54 -13.57 1.08
C SER A 86 -24.94 -13.68 0.45
N GLY A 87 -25.83 -12.75 0.72
CA GLY A 87 -27.19 -12.74 0.19
C GLY A 87 -27.28 -12.46 -1.32
N LEU A 88 -26.24 -11.87 -1.93
CA LEU A 88 -26.27 -11.47 -3.36
C LEU A 88 -25.94 -12.60 -4.33
N ALA A 89 -25.35 -13.69 -3.87
CA ALA A 89 -24.83 -14.78 -4.72
C ALA A 89 -25.89 -15.40 -5.64
N GLY A 90 -27.10 -15.59 -5.15
CA GLY A 90 -28.15 -16.32 -5.89
C GLY A 90 -28.94 -15.50 -6.89
N TYR A 91 -28.93 -14.16 -6.82
CA TYR A 91 -29.81 -13.36 -7.67
C TYR A 91 -29.14 -12.13 -8.30
N TYR A 92 -28.15 -11.52 -7.66
CA TYR A 92 -27.49 -10.33 -8.16
C TYR A 92 -26.38 -10.67 -9.17
N TRP A 93 -25.40 -11.48 -8.71
CA TRP A 93 -24.19 -11.71 -9.48
C TRP A 93 -24.41 -12.37 -10.84
N PRO A 94 -25.27 -13.44 -10.99
CA PRO A 94 -25.52 -14.03 -12.30
C PRO A 94 -26.05 -13.00 -13.30
N VAL A 95 -26.94 -12.12 -12.86
CA VAL A 95 -27.51 -11.07 -13.72
C VAL A 95 -26.50 -9.95 -13.99
N ALA A 96 -25.72 -9.55 -12.98
CA ALA A 96 -24.72 -8.50 -13.14
C ALA A 96 -23.62 -8.90 -14.14
N VAL A 97 -23.16 -10.15 -14.11
CA VAL A 97 -22.17 -10.69 -15.07
C VAL A 97 -22.68 -10.56 -16.52
N GLU A 98 -23.91 -10.97 -16.78
CA GLU A 98 -24.49 -10.92 -18.12
C GLU A 98 -24.82 -9.48 -18.57
N LEU A 99 -25.15 -8.59 -17.63
CA LEU A 99 -25.73 -7.29 -17.94
C LEU A 99 -24.67 -6.18 -18.04
N ALA A 100 -23.67 -6.15 -17.16
CA ALA A 100 -22.73 -5.05 -17.05
C ALA A 100 -22.00 -4.71 -18.36
N PRO A 101 -21.56 -5.68 -19.18
CA PRO A 101 -20.89 -5.36 -20.46
C PRO A 101 -21.78 -4.61 -21.48
N TRP A 102 -23.08 -4.62 -21.27
CA TRP A 102 -24.06 -4.02 -22.18
C TRP A 102 -24.63 -2.69 -21.67
N LEU A 103 -24.18 -2.22 -20.53
CA LEU A 103 -24.67 -0.99 -19.92
C LEU A 103 -23.76 0.20 -20.22
N ALA A 104 -24.36 1.36 -20.43
CA ALA A 104 -23.62 2.63 -20.41
C ALA A 104 -23.04 2.88 -19.01
N VAL A 105 -22.01 3.75 -18.92
CA VAL A 105 -21.32 4.05 -17.65
C VAL A 105 -22.30 4.47 -16.55
N GLU A 106 -23.31 5.27 -16.89
CA GLU A 106 -24.33 5.74 -15.95
C GLU A 106 -25.16 4.59 -15.37
N ASP A 107 -25.49 3.61 -16.18
CA ASP A 107 -26.28 2.45 -15.76
C ASP A 107 -25.38 1.43 -15.03
N ARG A 108 -24.11 1.28 -15.43
CA ARG A 108 -23.11 0.51 -14.65
C ARG A 108 -22.87 1.13 -13.26
N THR A 109 -22.85 2.46 -13.17
CA THR A 109 -22.79 3.14 -11.87
C THR A 109 -23.94 2.72 -10.96
N ARG A 110 -25.17 2.71 -11.47
CA ARG A 110 -26.34 2.26 -10.71
C ARG A 110 -26.24 0.78 -10.33
N LEU A 111 -25.74 -0.06 -11.23
CA LEU A 111 -25.54 -1.48 -10.96
C LEU A 111 -24.59 -1.71 -9.79
N PHE A 112 -23.43 -1.03 -9.78
CA PHE A 112 -22.38 -1.25 -8.77
C PHE A 112 -22.53 -0.37 -7.52
N SER A 113 -23.38 0.66 -7.52
CA SER A 113 -23.53 1.59 -6.39
C SER A 113 -23.95 0.95 -5.07
N ILE A 114 -24.58 -0.20 -5.13
CA ILE A 114 -24.93 -1.00 -3.94
C ILE A 114 -23.71 -1.35 -3.09
N PHE A 115 -22.50 -1.46 -3.68
CA PHE A 115 -21.26 -1.78 -2.97
C PHE A 115 -20.66 -0.60 -2.21
N TRP A 116 -21.16 0.60 -2.41
CA TRP A 116 -20.81 1.78 -1.62
C TRP A 116 -22.04 2.49 -1.05
N GLY A 117 -23.07 1.71 -0.72
CA GLY A 117 -24.26 2.17 -0.03
C GLY A 117 -25.07 3.20 -0.80
N GLU A 118 -25.00 3.18 -2.14
CA GLU A 118 -25.67 4.14 -3.03
C GLU A 118 -25.35 5.61 -2.72
N ILE A 119 -24.18 5.87 -2.06
CA ILE A 119 -23.74 7.23 -1.74
C ILE A 119 -23.49 7.99 -3.05
N ASN A 120 -24.21 9.10 -3.25
CA ASN A 120 -24.20 9.86 -4.48
C ASN A 120 -22.80 10.34 -4.87
N GLU A 121 -22.06 10.90 -3.92
CA GLU A 121 -20.72 11.45 -4.16
C GLU A 121 -19.71 10.37 -4.56
N LEU A 122 -19.84 9.15 -4.05
CA LEU A 122 -19.03 8.01 -4.48
C LEU A 122 -19.45 7.52 -5.88
N SER A 123 -20.75 7.58 -6.17
CA SER A 123 -21.29 7.25 -7.50
C SER A 123 -20.83 8.26 -8.57
N GLU A 124 -20.79 9.55 -8.24
CA GLU A 124 -20.24 10.60 -9.09
C GLU A 124 -18.73 10.41 -9.33
N ALA A 125 -17.99 10.04 -8.30
CA ALA A 125 -16.57 9.71 -8.42
C ALA A 125 -16.34 8.51 -9.34
N TYR A 126 -17.11 7.43 -9.18
CA TYR A 126 -17.08 6.28 -10.08
C TYR A 126 -17.31 6.69 -11.54
N GLN A 127 -18.39 7.44 -11.82
CA GLN A 127 -18.70 7.91 -13.17
C GLN A 127 -17.58 8.76 -13.76
N SER A 128 -17.02 9.67 -12.97
CA SER A 128 -15.91 10.52 -13.39
C SER A 128 -14.71 9.70 -13.82
N PHE A 129 -14.31 8.71 -13.02
CA PHE A 129 -13.19 7.82 -13.33
C PHE A 129 -13.49 6.92 -14.54
N ALA A 130 -14.67 6.32 -14.61
CA ALA A 130 -15.08 5.47 -15.73
C ALA A 130 -15.10 6.24 -17.06
N ARG A 131 -15.60 7.49 -17.07
CA ARG A 131 -15.54 8.36 -18.25
C ARG A 131 -14.12 8.74 -18.64
N THR A 132 -13.25 8.99 -17.65
CA THR A 132 -11.83 9.26 -17.89
C THR A 132 -11.16 8.04 -18.53
N LEU A 133 -11.38 6.83 -18.01
CA LEU A 133 -10.88 5.58 -18.60
C LEU A 133 -11.41 5.37 -20.02
N SER A 134 -12.69 5.63 -20.25
CA SER A 134 -13.29 5.57 -21.59
C SER A 134 -12.64 6.56 -22.56
N SER A 135 -12.32 7.79 -22.13
CA SER A 135 -11.61 8.78 -22.95
C SER A 135 -10.19 8.35 -23.32
N LEU A 136 -9.57 7.51 -22.49
CA LEU A 136 -8.28 6.88 -22.72
C LEU A 136 -8.39 5.59 -23.55
N GLY A 137 -9.60 5.24 -24.05
CA GLY A 137 -9.86 3.99 -24.75
C GLY A 137 -9.78 2.75 -23.86
N ASN A 138 -9.96 2.90 -22.57
CA ASN A 138 -9.79 1.87 -21.54
C ASN A 138 -8.39 1.22 -21.55
N ALA A 139 -7.37 2.01 -21.88
CA ALA A 139 -5.99 1.56 -21.86
C ALA A 139 -5.55 1.22 -20.44
N ASP A 140 -4.90 0.09 -20.27
CA ASP A 140 -4.24 -0.32 -19.01
C ASP A 140 -2.96 0.45 -18.73
N ARG A 141 -2.40 1.11 -19.75
CA ARG A 141 -1.16 1.90 -19.69
C ARG A 141 -1.28 3.22 -20.43
N VAL A 142 -0.69 4.23 -19.84
CA VAL A 142 -0.49 5.53 -20.48
C VAL A 142 0.94 5.99 -20.31
N PHE A 143 1.42 6.81 -21.25
CA PHE A 143 2.71 7.50 -21.11
C PHE A 143 2.45 8.96 -20.76
N ALA A 144 3.17 9.45 -19.74
CA ALA A 144 3.03 10.80 -19.21
C ALA A 144 4.35 11.59 -19.31
N PRO A 145 4.28 12.92 -19.40
CA PRO A 145 5.46 13.77 -19.33
C PRO A 145 6.05 13.79 -17.91
N LEU A 146 7.32 14.15 -17.81
CA LEU A 146 8.02 14.23 -16.51
C LEU A 146 7.34 15.20 -15.53
N ASP A 147 6.60 16.18 -16.03
CA ASP A 147 5.82 17.13 -15.24
C ASP A 147 4.76 16.47 -14.34
N ALA A 148 4.38 15.22 -14.62
CA ALA A 148 3.52 14.42 -13.75
C ALA A 148 4.21 14.05 -12.41
N LEU A 149 5.56 14.01 -12.38
CA LEU A 149 6.35 13.69 -11.18
C LEU A 149 7.01 14.90 -10.56
N VAL A 150 7.70 15.70 -11.38
CA VAL A 150 8.50 16.82 -10.91
C VAL A 150 8.35 17.97 -11.90
N ARG A 151 8.33 19.18 -11.38
CA ARG A 151 8.33 20.41 -12.18
C ARG A 151 9.56 21.24 -11.91
N GLN A 152 10.14 21.79 -12.96
CA GLN A 152 11.18 22.79 -12.83
C GLN A 152 10.52 24.11 -12.39
N THR A 153 11.05 24.69 -11.32
CA THR A 153 10.66 26.01 -10.80
C THR A 153 11.88 26.89 -10.64
N ASP A 154 11.70 28.18 -10.41
CA ASP A 154 12.80 29.13 -10.14
C ASP A 154 13.63 28.72 -8.91
N LYS A 155 13.06 27.91 -8.02
CA LYS A 155 13.71 27.41 -6.79
C LYS A 155 14.29 25.99 -6.94
N GLY A 156 14.28 25.41 -8.14
CA GLY A 156 14.69 24.06 -8.44
C GLY A 156 13.52 23.11 -8.71
N LEU A 157 13.75 21.80 -8.57
CA LEU A 157 12.71 20.79 -8.78
C LEU A 157 11.68 20.78 -7.63
N SER A 158 10.41 20.76 -7.99
CA SER A 158 9.27 20.68 -7.05
C SER A 158 8.45 19.44 -7.31
N GLN A 159 8.07 18.74 -6.24
CA GLN A 159 7.13 17.60 -6.24
C GLN A 159 5.75 17.97 -5.70
N ALA A 160 5.46 19.23 -5.44
CA ALA A 160 4.19 19.67 -4.87
C ALA A 160 2.96 19.27 -5.72
N ASP A 161 3.15 19.17 -7.04
CA ASP A 161 2.12 18.77 -8.00
C ASP A 161 2.40 17.37 -8.57
N SER A 162 3.05 16.49 -7.82
CA SER A 162 3.36 15.11 -8.24
C SER A 162 2.16 14.19 -8.10
N ILE A 163 1.98 13.26 -9.04
CA ILE A 163 1.03 12.13 -8.89
C ILE A 163 1.38 11.21 -7.71
N MET A 164 2.62 11.25 -7.23
CA MET A 164 3.05 10.53 -6.02
C MET A 164 2.65 11.26 -4.72
N ASN A 165 2.25 12.53 -4.81
CA ASN A 165 1.78 13.24 -3.63
C ASN A 165 0.37 12.73 -3.26
N VAL A 166 0.24 12.14 -2.07
CA VAL A 166 -1.04 11.63 -1.56
C VAL A 166 -2.12 12.71 -1.44
N ASP A 167 -1.71 13.97 -1.22
CA ASP A 167 -2.64 15.10 -1.12
C ASP A 167 -3.16 15.56 -2.51
N MET A 168 -2.64 15.00 -3.60
CA MET A 168 -3.12 15.32 -4.95
C MET A 168 -4.61 15.03 -5.12
N LEU A 169 -5.11 13.95 -4.50
CA LEU A 169 -6.51 13.58 -4.55
C LEU A 169 -7.44 14.63 -3.93
N GLU A 170 -6.95 15.44 -2.99
CA GLU A 170 -7.71 16.54 -2.40
C GLU A 170 -8.08 17.64 -3.41
N ARG A 171 -7.41 17.67 -4.56
CA ARG A 171 -7.69 18.62 -5.63
C ARG A 171 -8.76 18.13 -6.60
N LEU A 172 -9.20 16.89 -6.46
CA LEU A 172 -10.18 16.27 -7.37
C LEU A 172 -11.46 17.13 -7.47
N GLY A 173 -11.76 17.61 -8.68
CA GLY A 173 -12.92 18.46 -8.96
C GLY A 173 -12.81 19.91 -8.47
N LYS A 174 -11.64 20.36 -7.98
CA LYS A 174 -11.39 21.75 -7.58
C LYS A 174 -10.68 22.55 -8.68
N ASP A 175 -10.78 23.87 -8.65
CA ASP A 175 -10.07 24.77 -9.58
C ASP A 175 -8.53 24.65 -9.48
N SER A 176 -8.01 24.16 -8.34
CA SER A 176 -6.59 23.87 -8.13
C SER A 176 -6.11 22.60 -8.84
N ASP A 177 -7.02 21.79 -9.37
CA ASP A 177 -6.70 20.57 -10.09
C ASP A 177 -6.20 20.91 -11.51
N LYS A 178 -4.95 20.57 -11.77
CA LYS A 178 -4.29 20.88 -13.04
C LYS A 178 -4.58 19.81 -14.08
N ARG A 179 -4.52 20.19 -15.34
CA ARG A 179 -4.63 19.25 -16.46
C ARG A 179 -3.26 18.86 -16.98
N ILE A 180 -3.18 17.63 -17.47
CA ILE A 180 -1.97 17.06 -18.04
C ILE A 180 -2.35 16.19 -19.26
N GLY A 181 -1.56 16.30 -20.33
CA GLY A 181 -1.69 15.43 -21.48
C GLY A 181 -0.98 14.12 -21.26
N VAL A 182 -1.65 13.00 -21.52
CA VAL A 182 -1.06 11.65 -21.51
C VAL A 182 -1.36 10.93 -22.80
N ARG A 183 -0.53 9.96 -23.18
CA ARG A 183 -0.71 9.16 -24.39
C ARG A 183 -1.10 7.72 -24.03
N PRO A 184 -2.32 7.26 -24.34
CA PRO A 184 -2.72 5.87 -24.14
C PRO A 184 -1.87 4.92 -25.01
N PHE A 185 -1.57 3.74 -24.45
CA PHE A 185 -0.89 2.67 -25.16
C PHE A 185 -1.83 1.48 -25.31
N ILE A 186 -2.27 1.23 -26.56
CA ILE A 186 -3.31 0.25 -26.89
C ILE A 186 -2.81 -0.59 -28.07
N ASP A 187 -2.89 -1.91 -27.94
CA ASP A 187 -2.50 -2.87 -28.99
C ASP A 187 -1.05 -2.69 -29.49
N GLY A 188 -0.15 -2.31 -28.60
CA GLY A 188 1.25 -2.10 -28.95
C GLY A 188 1.57 -0.73 -29.55
N GLU A 189 0.59 0.17 -29.65
CA GLU A 189 0.72 1.49 -30.27
C GLU A 189 0.36 2.64 -29.31
N LEU A 190 1.10 3.73 -29.43
CA LEU A 190 0.78 4.99 -28.75
C LEU A 190 -0.33 5.73 -29.54
N ARG A 191 -1.39 6.08 -28.82
CA ARG A 191 -2.48 6.88 -29.36
C ARG A 191 -2.24 8.38 -29.21
N ALA A 192 -3.15 9.19 -29.76
CA ALA A 192 -3.12 10.64 -29.60
C ALA A 192 -3.18 11.04 -28.12
N SER A 193 -2.58 12.19 -27.78
CA SER A 193 -2.61 12.70 -26.40
C SER A 193 -4.05 13.05 -25.99
N VAL A 194 -4.38 12.70 -24.75
CA VAL A 194 -5.65 13.00 -24.09
C VAL A 194 -5.35 13.85 -22.85
N GLU A 195 -6.06 14.97 -22.73
CA GLU A 195 -5.95 15.86 -21.58
C GLU A 195 -6.88 15.40 -20.45
N LEU A 196 -6.32 15.19 -19.27
CA LEU A 196 -7.10 14.83 -18.07
C LEU A 196 -6.62 15.57 -16.83
N SER A 197 -7.40 15.47 -15.75
CA SER A 197 -7.04 16.01 -14.45
C SER A 197 -5.85 15.24 -13.86
N LEU A 198 -4.91 15.98 -13.27
CA LEU A 198 -3.76 15.37 -12.59
C LEU A 198 -4.18 14.59 -11.34
N ALA A 199 -5.21 15.05 -10.63
CA ALA A 199 -5.79 14.31 -9.50
C ALA A 199 -6.49 13.02 -9.95
N GLN A 200 -7.20 13.03 -11.08
CA GLN A 200 -7.76 11.80 -11.67
C GLN A 200 -6.65 10.83 -12.08
N LEU A 201 -5.59 11.33 -12.72
CA LEU A 201 -4.44 10.50 -13.08
C LEU A 201 -3.80 9.87 -11.85
N ALA A 202 -3.58 10.65 -10.77
CA ALA A 202 -3.05 10.15 -9.50
C ALA A 202 -3.97 9.09 -8.87
N ALA A 203 -5.29 9.29 -8.90
CA ALA A 203 -6.26 8.34 -8.37
C ALA A 203 -6.25 7.02 -9.16
N LEU A 204 -6.17 7.09 -10.49
CA LEU A 204 -6.23 5.93 -11.38
C LEU A 204 -4.89 5.20 -11.53
N THR A 205 -3.75 5.83 -11.23
CA THR A 205 -2.44 5.21 -11.36
C THR A 205 -2.23 4.13 -10.31
N VAL A 206 -1.94 2.91 -10.77
CA VAL A 206 -1.58 1.75 -9.94
C VAL A 206 -0.08 1.69 -9.71
N GLU A 207 0.68 1.74 -10.79
CA GLU A 207 2.14 1.65 -10.80
C GLU A 207 2.72 2.75 -11.68
N LEU A 208 3.88 3.24 -11.23
CA LEU A 208 4.70 4.19 -11.97
C LEU A 208 6.00 3.51 -12.36
N VAL A 209 6.29 3.53 -13.65
CA VAL A 209 7.55 3.02 -14.21
C VAL A 209 8.28 4.18 -14.88
N PHE A 210 9.52 4.43 -14.47
CA PHE A 210 10.36 5.45 -15.08
C PHE A 210 11.75 4.88 -15.39
N PRO A 211 12.35 5.27 -16.53
CA PRO A 211 13.70 4.85 -16.88
C PRO A 211 14.71 5.54 -15.97
N LEU A 212 15.70 4.81 -15.52
CA LEU A 212 16.88 5.37 -14.87
C LEU A 212 17.85 5.89 -15.93
N VAL A 213 18.45 7.06 -15.70
CA VAL A 213 19.47 7.63 -16.58
C VAL A 213 20.75 6.79 -16.54
N GLU A 214 21.09 6.27 -15.34
CA GLU A 214 22.21 5.39 -15.11
C GLU A 214 21.75 4.11 -14.41
N PRO A 215 22.41 2.97 -14.67
CA PRO A 215 22.15 1.75 -13.91
C PRO A 215 22.36 1.99 -12.41
N THR A 216 21.53 1.38 -11.58
CA THR A 216 21.72 1.42 -10.13
C THR A 216 23.00 0.70 -9.74
N SER A 217 23.72 1.24 -8.74
CA SER A 217 24.88 0.56 -8.13
C SER A 217 24.47 -0.61 -7.21
N GLU A 218 23.18 -0.74 -6.88
CA GLU A 218 22.65 -1.80 -6.03
C GLU A 218 22.07 -2.93 -6.88
N PRO A 219 22.75 -4.10 -6.97
CA PRO A 219 22.33 -5.20 -7.82
C PRO A 219 20.95 -5.79 -7.46
N LEU A 220 20.47 -5.57 -6.25
CA LEU A 220 19.17 -6.04 -5.81
C LEU A 220 18.04 -5.53 -6.73
N PHE A 221 18.14 -4.27 -7.19
CA PHE A 221 17.11 -3.66 -8.05
C PHE A 221 17.06 -4.19 -9.48
N GLU A 222 18.01 -5.03 -9.87
CA GLU A 222 17.90 -5.78 -11.13
C GLU A 222 16.95 -6.99 -11.02
N GLN A 223 16.62 -7.41 -9.79
CA GLN A 223 15.88 -8.64 -9.52
C GLN A 223 14.55 -8.41 -8.79
N VAL A 224 14.31 -7.22 -8.23
CA VAL A 224 13.13 -6.91 -7.44
C VAL A 224 12.50 -5.60 -7.89
N ASP A 225 11.18 -5.56 -7.85
CA ASP A 225 10.41 -4.33 -7.92
C ASP A 225 10.21 -3.78 -6.50
N LEU A 226 10.29 -2.47 -6.34
CA LEU A 226 10.05 -1.80 -5.07
C LEU A 226 8.67 -1.16 -5.11
N LEU A 227 7.77 -1.61 -4.22
CA LEU A 227 6.45 -1.05 -4.05
C LEU A 227 6.46 -0.15 -2.81
N ASP A 228 6.18 1.14 -2.99
CA ASP A 228 5.96 2.09 -1.89
C ASP A 228 4.46 2.31 -1.72
N PHE A 229 3.93 1.88 -0.58
CA PHE A 229 2.53 2.12 -0.22
C PHE A 229 2.43 3.37 0.66
N PRO A 230 1.50 4.29 0.36
CA PRO A 230 1.11 5.30 1.32
C PRO A 230 0.73 4.63 2.65
N GLY A 231 1.09 5.22 3.78
CA GLY A 231 0.87 4.62 5.09
C GLY A 231 -0.57 4.11 5.25
N TYR A 232 -0.72 2.85 5.65
CA TYR A 232 -2.02 2.24 5.89
C TYR A 232 -2.73 3.02 7.01
N ARG A 233 -3.94 3.52 6.71
CA ARG A 233 -4.69 4.35 7.65
C ARG A 233 -5.70 3.50 8.42
N GLY A 234 -5.82 3.75 9.71
CA GLY A 234 -6.78 3.08 10.57
C GLY A 234 -8.24 3.28 10.11
N ARG A 235 -9.13 2.34 10.43
CA ARG A 235 -10.57 2.41 10.11
C ARG A 235 -11.19 3.66 10.74
N LEU A 236 -12.01 4.41 9.99
CA LEU A 236 -12.69 5.60 10.47
C LEU A 236 -13.90 5.27 11.36
N SER A 237 -14.61 4.18 11.05
CA SER A 237 -15.86 3.77 11.73
C SER A 237 -16.94 4.86 11.74
N VAL A 238 -17.18 5.44 10.57
CA VAL A 238 -18.14 6.55 10.36
C VAL A 238 -19.51 6.04 9.94
N GLU A 239 -20.54 6.90 10.07
CA GLU A 239 -21.92 6.62 9.66
C GLU A 239 -22.32 7.44 8.42
N SER A 240 -21.61 8.54 8.15
CA SER A 240 -21.91 9.47 7.06
C SER A 240 -20.64 10.12 6.50
N LEU A 241 -20.73 10.79 5.34
CA LEU A 241 -19.65 11.61 4.80
C LEU A 241 -19.30 12.81 5.69
N ASP A 242 -20.26 13.34 6.44
CA ASP A 242 -20.00 14.43 7.41
C ASP A 242 -19.15 13.94 8.58
N ASP A 243 -19.27 12.67 8.97
CA ASP A 243 -18.39 12.07 9.96
C ASP A 243 -16.98 11.90 9.41
N VAL A 244 -16.82 11.53 8.14
CA VAL A 244 -15.51 11.49 7.47
C VAL A 244 -14.84 12.86 7.54
N ARG A 245 -15.59 13.93 7.20
CA ARG A 245 -15.10 15.33 7.27
C ARG A 245 -14.62 15.70 8.67
N ARG A 246 -15.37 15.30 9.70
CA ARG A 246 -15.02 15.56 11.11
C ARG A 246 -13.81 14.73 11.59
N ALA A 247 -13.68 13.51 11.11
CA ALA A 247 -12.59 12.61 11.51
C ALA A 247 -11.24 12.97 10.84
N VAL A 248 -11.29 13.61 9.67
CA VAL A 248 -10.11 14.11 8.97
C VAL A 248 -9.84 15.54 9.44
N SER A 249 -8.78 15.74 10.19
CA SER A 249 -8.44 16.96 10.95
C SER A 249 -8.18 18.23 10.10
N SER A 250 -8.70 18.32 8.89
CA SER A 250 -8.57 19.47 7.98
C SER A 250 -9.95 19.87 7.44
N ASP A 251 -10.36 21.07 7.72
CA ASP A 251 -11.62 21.66 7.21
C ASP A 251 -11.67 21.76 5.68
N GLU A 252 -10.52 21.66 5.01
CA GLU A 252 -10.38 21.74 3.55
C GLU A 252 -10.36 20.35 2.88
N ALA A 253 -10.27 19.26 3.64
CA ALA A 253 -10.16 17.93 3.09
C ALA A 253 -11.48 17.44 2.48
N SER A 254 -11.42 16.91 1.26
CA SER A 254 -12.57 16.28 0.61
C SER A 254 -12.82 14.89 1.21
N PRO A 255 -14.01 14.62 1.81
CA PRO A 255 -14.33 13.30 2.34
C PRO A 255 -14.20 12.20 1.30
N VAL A 256 -14.62 12.47 0.07
CA VAL A 256 -14.56 11.52 -1.05
C VAL A 256 -13.10 11.20 -1.42
N ALA A 257 -12.24 12.22 -1.50
CA ALA A 257 -10.81 12.02 -1.79
C ALA A 257 -10.13 11.17 -0.72
N GLN A 258 -10.45 11.41 0.55
CA GLN A 258 -9.93 10.61 1.66
C GLN A 258 -10.42 9.15 1.60
N LEU A 259 -11.68 8.92 1.32
CA LEU A 259 -12.23 7.57 1.15
C LEU A 259 -11.58 6.85 -0.03
N ILE A 260 -11.45 7.50 -1.20
CA ILE A 260 -10.78 6.93 -2.37
C ILE A 260 -9.34 6.55 -2.05
N LEU A 261 -8.57 7.43 -1.39
CA LEU A 261 -7.19 7.16 -1.00
C LEU A 261 -7.10 5.93 -0.11
N ARG A 262 -7.96 5.83 0.91
CA ARG A 262 -7.99 4.71 1.86
C ARG A 262 -8.38 3.41 1.19
N GLY A 263 -9.44 3.44 0.39
CA GLY A 263 -9.89 2.28 -0.38
C GLY A 263 -8.85 1.80 -1.40
N LYS A 264 -8.15 2.75 -2.06
CA LYS A 264 -7.05 2.44 -2.98
C LYS A 264 -5.91 1.71 -2.27
N VAL A 265 -5.45 2.22 -1.13
CA VAL A 265 -4.36 1.61 -0.36
C VAL A 265 -4.75 0.20 0.11
N ALA A 266 -5.96 0.03 0.66
CA ALA A 266 -6.46 -1.26 1.11
C ALA A 266 -6.55 -2.27 -0.05
N TYR A 267 -7.16 -1.86 -1.17
CA TYR A 267 -7.29 -2.70 -2.35
C TYR A 267 -5.94 -3.12 -2.94
N LEU A 268 -5.00 -2.17 -3.10
CA LEU A 268 -3.67 -2.48 -3.64
C LEU A 268 -2.91 -3.45 -2.74
N PHE A 269 -2.95 -3.24 -1.43
CA PHE A 269 -2.29 -4.14 -0.49
C PHE A 269 -2.85 -5.58 -0.60
N GLU A 270 -4.18 -5.74 -0.66
CA GLU A 270 -4.81 -7.03 -0.84
C GLU A 270 -4.48 -7.65 -2.20
N ARG A 271 -4.56 -6.88 -3.29
CA ARG A 271 -4.22 -7.32 -4.65
C ARG A 271 -2.81 -7.89 -4.72
N TYR A 272 -1.80 -7.14 -4.27
CA TYR A 272 -0.41 -7.60 -4.31
C TYR A 272 -0.12 -8.76 -3.36
N THR A 273 -0.89 -8.87 -2.26
CA THR A 273 -0.82 -10.03 -1.37
C THR A 273 -1.39 -11.28 -2.04
N ASP A 274 -2.56 -11.17 -2.64
CA ASP A 274 -3.28 -12.31 -3.24
C ASP A 274 -2.61 -12.79 -4.54
N SER A 275 -2.05 -11.87 -5.34
CA SER A 275 -1.28 -12.21 -6.54
C SER A 275 0.14 -12.73 -6.25
N GLN A 276 0.55 -12.80 -4.97
CA GLN A 276 1.91 -13.19 -4.55
C GLN A 276 3.01 -12.31 -5.16
N GLU A 277 2.69 -11.07 -5.46
CA GLU A 277 3.67 -10.11 -5.96
C GLU A 277 4.47 -9.47 -4.82
N MET A 278 3.85 -9.34 -3.65
CA MET A 278 4.49 -8.80 -2.44
C MET A 278 5.11 -9.94 -1.60
N ASN A 279 6.30 -10.40 -1.99
CA ASN A 279 6.98 -11.53 -1.35
C ASN A 279 7.74 -11.14 -0.07
N VAL A 280 8.14 -9.89 0.03
CA VAL A 280 8.84 -9.29 1.17
C VAL A 280 8.11 -8.02 1.54
N LEU A 281 7.93 -7.80 2.83
CA LEU A 281 7.30 -6.61 3.39
C LEU A 281 8.23 -5.95 4.39
N ILE A 282 8.48 -4.65 4.20
CA ILE A 282 9.23 -3.83 5.15
C ILE A 282 8.24 -2.94 5.88
N VAL A 283 8.06 -3.19 7.17
CA VAL A 283 7.27 -2.32 8.05
C VAL A 283 8.18 -1.25 8.64
N CYS A 284 7.92 0.00 8.32
CA CYS A 284 8.71 1.14 8.81
C CYS A 284 8.00 1.81 9.98
N THR A 285 8.67 1.89 11.14
CA THR A 285 8.18 2.60 12.33
C THR A 285 9.22 3.61 12.82
N PRO A 286 8.83 4.87 13.11
CA PRO A 286 9.79 5.85 13.60
C PRO A 286 10.22 5.57 15.05
N SER A 287 11.51 5.71 15.35
CA SER A 287 12.10 5.43 16.67
C SER A 287 11.66 6.40 17.78
N ASN A 288 11.14 7.56 17.41
CA ASN A 288 10.84 8.68 18.32
C ASN A 288 9.34 9.00 18.46
N LYS A 289 8.48 8.25 17.81
CA LYS A 289 7.02 8.42 17.84
C LYS A 289 6.35 7.08 18.06
N GLN A 290 5.18 7.14 18.70
CA GLN A 290 4.28 6.01 18.69
C GLN A 290 3.76 5.80 17.25
N SER A 291 3.73 4.54 16.81
CA SER A 291 3.15 4.19 15.53
C SER A 291 1.63 4.39 15.58
N ASP A 292 1.08 5.22 14.69
CA ASP A 292 -0.36 5.50 14.61
C ASP A 292 -1.19 4.34 14.03
N VAL A 293 -0.56 3.20 13.76
CA VAL A 293 -1.11 2.17 12.89
C VAL A 293 -1.84 1.07 13.67
N THR A 294 -2.94 1.40 14.34
CA THR A 294 -3.78 0.42 15.05
C THR A 294 -4.45 -0.62 14.15
N ALA A 295 -4.78 -0.24 12.91
CA ALA A 295 -5.52 -1.10 11.98
C ALA A 295 -4.63 -2.03 11.12
N VAL A 296 -3.31 -1.89 11.17
CA VAL A 296 -2.39 -2.72 10.37
C VAL A 296 -2.24 -4.13 10.91
N GLY A 297 -2.47 -4.35 12.20
CA GLY A 297 -2.27 -5.67 12.81
C GLY A 297 -2.98 -6.82 12.09
N PRO A 298 -4.32 -6.75 11.89
CA PRO A 298 -5.05 -7.80 11.18
C PRO A 298 -4.57 -7.96 9.72
N VAL A 299 -4.30 -6.86 9.03
CA VAL A 299 -3.83 -6.86 7.63
C VAL A 299 -2.44 -7.50 7.52
N LEU A 300 -1.54 -7.15 8.45
CA LEU A 300 -0.21 -7.73 8.53
C LEU A 300 -0.27 -9.23 8.87
N THR A 301 -1.15 -9.62 9.80
CA THR A 301 -1.36 -11.03 10.13
C THR A 301 -1.84 -11.82 8.91
N ARG A 302 -2.84 -11.30 8.17
CA ARG A 302 -3.31 -11.94 6.93
C ARG A 302 -2.20 -12.08 5.89
N TRP A 303 -1.35 -11.05 5.73
CA TRP A 303 -0.20 -11.14 4.84
C TRP A 303 0.81 -12.20 5.31
N ILE A 304 1.12 -12.26 6.62
CA ILE A 304 2.00 -13.29 7.19
C ILE A 304 1.43 -14.68 6.92
N ASP A 305 0.16 -14.90 7.24
CA ASP A 305 -0.50 -16.21 7.06
C ASP A 305 -0.45 -16.67 5.60
N LYS A 306 -0.73 -15.76 4.66
CA LYS A 306 -0.73 -16.08 3.22
C LYS A 306 0.66 -16.23 2.61
N THR A 307 1.66 -15.49 3.09
CA THR A 307 2.97 -15.42 2.42
C THR A 307 4.10 -16.09 3.20
N GLN A 308 4.02 -16.12 4.52
CA GLN A 308 5.06 -16.67 5.38
C GLN A 308 4.66 -18.02 6.01
N GLY A 309 3.38 -18.23 6.20
CA GLY A 309 2.78 -19.38 6.86
C GLY A 309 2.02 -19.00 8.12
N ALA A 310 0.84 -19.61 8.31
CA ALA A 310 -0.02 -19.37 9.46
C ALA A 310 0.57 -19.93 10.77
N LYS A 311 1.36 -21.01 10.67
CA LYS A 311 1.93 -21.72 11.82
C LYS A 311 3.44 -21.47 11.96
N PRO A 312 3.99 -21.52 13.18
CA PRO A 312 5.43 -21.40 13.43
C PRO A 312 6.28 -22.41 12.64
N GLU A 313 5.79 -23.65 12.44
CA GLU A 313 6.50 -24.71 11.70
C GLU A 313 6.62 -24.36 10.22
N GLU A 314 5.58 -23.77 9.63
CA GLU A 314 5.58 -23.32 8.23
C GLU A 314 6.56 -22.16 8.04
N ARG A 315 6.57 -21.21 8.97
CA ARG A 315 7.50 -20.06 8.95
C ARG A 315 8.96 -20.47 9.16
N ALA A 316 9.21 -21.56 9.88
CA ALA A 316 10.55 -22.09 10.09
C ALA A 316 11.23 -22.64 8.82
N LEU A 317 10.47 -22.93 7.79
CA LEU A 317 10.98 -23.49 6.53
C LEU A 317 11.78 -22.49 5.69
N ARG A 318 11.69 -21.19 6.01
CA ARG A 318 12.31 -20.12 5.22
C ARG A 318 12.76 -18.94 6.09
N LYS A 319 13.63 -18.10 5.53
CA LYS A 319 13.99 -16.85 6.18
C LYS A 319 12.76 -15.91 6.20
N PRO A 320 12.56 -15.11 7.27
CA PRO A 320 11.47 -14.16 7.34
C PRO A 320 11.44 -13.20 6.16
N GLY A 321 10.33 -13.15 5.44
CA GLY A 321 10.07 -12.12 4.43
C GLY A 321 9.51 -10.83 5.03
N LEU A 322 9.17 -10.82 6.33
CA LEU A 322 8.84 -9.64 7.10
C LEU A 322 10.13 -9.01 7.66
N LEU A 323 10.37 -7.75 7.34
CA LEU A 323 11.44 -6.94 7.92
C LEU A 323 10.79 -5.81 8.72
N TRP A 324 11.28 -5.56 9.92
CA TRP A 324 10.87 -4.43 10.73
C TRP A 324 11.97 -3.38 10.75
N ALA A 325 11.76 -2.25 10.09
CA ALA A 325 12.71 -1.15 10.06
C ALA A 325 12.33 -0.08 11.08
N ILE A 326 13.10 0.07 12.14
CA ILE A 326 12.98 1.19 13.08
C ILE A 326 13.76 2.36 12.47
N THR A 327 13.03 3.32 11.93
CA THR A 327 13.56 4.46 11.17
C THR A 327 13.78 5.69 12.03
N MET A 328 14.34 6.77 11.45
CA MET A 328 14.61 8.05 12.12
C MET A 328 15.50 7.90 13.36
N PHE A 329 16.44 6.96 13.33
CA PHE A 329 17.36 6.74 14.45
C PHE A 329 18.31 7.92 14.69
N ASP A 330 18.58 8.72 13.67
CA ASP A 330 19.28 10.00 13.77
C ASP A 330 18.59 10.96 14.74
N MET A 331 17.26 11.05 14.70
CA MET A 331 16.50 11.89 15.64
C MET A 331 16.52 11.32 17.06
N ARG A 332 16.45 9.99 17.19
CA ARG A 332 16.53 9.31 18.48
C ARG A 332 17.88 9.56 19.14
N ILE A 333 18.99 9.34 18.43
CA ILE A 333 20.32 9.60 18.93
C ILE A 333 20.45 11.07 19.34
N GLY A 334 20.07 12.00 18.45
CA GLY A 334 20.18 13.43 18.73
C GLY A 334 19.43 13.89 19.98
N SER A 335 18.27 13.28 20.27
CA SER A 335 17.48 13.60 21.48
C SER A 335 18.03 12.98 22.78
N ASP A 336 18.85 11.96 22.66
CA ASP A 336 19.27 11.12 23.79
C ASP A 336 20.76 11.23 24.12
N LEU A 337 21.55 12.02 23.36
CA LEU A 337 23.00 12.17 23.53
C LEU A 337 23.42 12.63 24.92
N ASP A 338 22.64 13.48 25.57
CA ASP A 338 22.94 14.07 26.87
C ASP A 338 22.30 13.30 28.05
N LYS A 339 21.62 12.16 27.74
CA LYS A 339 20.96 11.36 28.79
C LYS A 339 21.96 10.49 29.57
N GLY A 340 21.76 10.43 30.87
CA GLY A 340 22.49 9.48 31.72
C GLY A 340 22.04 8.03 31.51
N GLU A 341 22.86 7.09 31.99
CA GLU A 341 22.67 5.64 31.79
C GLU A 341 21.29 5.14 32.20
N ASP A 342 20.78 5.53 33.37
CA ASP A 342 19.46 5.09 33.85
C ASP A 342 18.33 5.46 32.90
N LEU A 343 18.37 6.67 32.35
CA LEU A 343 17.36 7.13 31.39
C LEU A 343 17.49 6.42 30.03
N LEU A 344 18.72 6.13 29.61
CA LEU A 344 18.97 5.37 28.39
C LEU A 344 18.44 3.94 28.52
N ARG A 345 18.71 3.26 29.65
CA ARG A 345 18.19 1.91 29.94
C ARG A 345 16.66 1.85 29.88
N LEU A 346 15.97 2.84 30.44
CA LEU A 346 14.50 2.94 30.36
C LEU A 346 14.01 3.27 28.96
N GLY A 347 14.85 3.85 28.13
CA GLY A 347 14.49 4.35 26.80
C GLY A 347 14.38 3.27 25.71
N TRP A 348 14.90 2.06 25.88
CA TRP A 348 15.00 1.06 24.80
C TRP A 348 13.86 0.04 24.79
N GLY A 349 13.64 -0.67 25.87
CA GLY A 349 12.84 -1.89 25.95
C GLY A 349 11.33 -1.70 26.03
N SER A 350 10.72 -2.53 26.90
CA SER A 350 9.26 -2.61 27.11
C SER A 350 8.65 -1.34 27.72
N GLY A 351 9.44 -0.41 28.21
CA GLY A 351 9.02 0.93 28.68
C GLY A 351 9.30 2.05 27.67
N GLY A 352 10.07 1.78 26.62
CA GLY A 352 10.61 2.79 25.72
C GLY A 352 10.36 2.54 24.24
N MET A 353 11.43 2.58 23.44
CA MET A 353 11.37 2.51 22.00
C MET A 353 10.68 1.24 21.48
N MET A 354 11.07 0.06 21.97
CA MET A 354 10.48 -1.20 21.48
C MET A 354 8.97 -1.27 21.75
N LYS A 355 8.52 -0.71 22.90
CA LYS A 355 7.08 -0.57 23.17
C LYS A 355 6.40 0.30 22.12
N MET A 356 6.92 1.50 21.89
CA MET A 356 6.29 2.46 20.98
C MET A 356 6.28 2.00 19.53
N THR A 357 7.35 1.37 19.08
CA THR A 357 7.51 0.98 17.67
C THR A 357 6.84 -0.35 17.33
N MET A 358 6.73 -1.26 18.29
CA MET A 358 6.30 -2.63 18.01
C MET A 358 5.32 -3.20 19.04
N LEU A 359 5.69 -3.25 20.33
CA LEU A 359 4.98 -4.09 21.31
C LEU A 359 3.59 -3.59 21.65
N GLU A 360 3.40 -2.28 21.75
CA GLU A 360 2.10 -1.71 22.15
C GLU A 360 0.99 -2.01 21.15
N ARG A 361 1.31 -2.07 19.86
CA ARG A 361 0.36 -2.31 18.77
C ARG A 361 0.27 -3.77 18.34
N PHE A 362 1.39 -4.48 18.41
CA PHE A 362 1.51 -5.81 17.83
C PHE A 362 1.82 -6.90 18.88
N GLY A 363 2.09 -6.54 20.14
CA GLY A 363 2.42 -7.49 21.20
C GLY A 363 1.35 -8.56 21.47
N GLN A 364 0.10 -8.30 21.09
CA GLN A 364 -1.00 -9.26 21.22
C GLN A 364 -1.01 -10.36 20.13
N TYR A 365 -0.27 -10.18 19.04
CA TYR A 365 -0.26 -11.13 17.93
C TYR A 365 0.74 -12.25 18.17
N THR A 366 0.29 -13.48 17.94
CA THR A 366 1.08 -14.69 18.17
C THR A 366 2.36 -14.71 17.33
N TRP A 367 2.33 -14.25 16.08
CA TRP A 367 3.48 -14.21 15.21
C TRP A 367 4.63 -13.34 15.72
N LEU A 368 4.35 -12.31 16.53
CA LEU A 368 5.40 -11.48 17.14
C LEU A 368 6.06 -12.21 18.31
N GLN A 369 5.26 -12.91 19.12
CA GLN A 369 5.73 -13.61 20.32
C GLN A 369 6.43 -14.93 19.99
N GLU A 370 5.98 -15.59 18.92
CA GLU A 370 6.48 -16.87 18.44
C GLU A 370 6.47 -16.90 16.91
N TRP A 371 7.55 -16.44 16.29
CA TRP A 371 7.71 -16.49 14.83
C TRP A 371 7.97 -17.92 14.35
N THR A 372 8.90 -18.62 15.01
CA THR A 372 9.14 -20.05 14.86
C THR A 372 9.04 -20.69 16.23
N ALA A 373 8.97 -22.01 16.31
CA ALA A 373 8.75 -22.73 17.58
C ALA A 373 9.75 -22.29 18.66
N GLY A 374 9.25 -21.67 19.72
CA GLY A 374 10.02 -21.17 20.85
C GLY A 374 10.88 -19.94 20.57
N GLN A 375 10.78 -19.31 19.40
CA GLN A 375 11.56 -18.12 19.04
C GLN A 375 10.63 -16.96 18.65
N PRO A 376 10.78 -15.77 19.23
CA PRO A 376 10.02 -14.59 18.85
C PRO A 376 10.45 -14.07 17.48
N PHE A 377 9.68 -13.15 16.92
CA PHE A 377 10.11 -12.38 15.76
C PHE A 377 11.27 -11.44 16.14
N ASP A 378 12.39 -11.56 15.44
CA ASP A 378 13.62 -10.80 15.72
C ASP A 378 14.21 -10.10 14.48
N ASN A 379 13.54 -10.18 13.33
CA ASN A 379 14.06 -9.64 12.07
C ASN A 379 13.90 -8.11 11.99
N THR A 380 14.51 -7.40 12.95
CA THR A 380 14.42 -5.95 13.11
C THR A 380 15.73 -5.27 12.70
N PHE A 381 15.60 -4.16 11.99
CA PHE A 381 16.67 -3.32 11.45
C PHE A 381 16.57 -1.91 12.00
N LEU A 382 17.72 -1.29 12.27
CA LEU A 382 17.81 0.10 12.70
C LEU A 382 18.25 0.94 11.51
N VAL A 383 17.54 2.05 11.25
CA VAL A 383 17.79 2.89 10.08
C VAL A 383 17.82 4.37 10.47
N ARG A 384 18.87 5.06 10.06
CA ARG A 384 18.95 6.52 10.07
C ARG A 384 19.07 7.06 8.64
N LYS A 385 18.79 8.32 8.45
CA LYS A 385 18.98 8.97 7.15
C LYS A 385 20.47 9.29 6.95
N PRO A 386 21.16 8.65 5.99
CA PRO A 386 22.56 8.96 5.73
C PRO A 386 22.74 10.38 5.16
N ARG A 387 23.94 10.94 5.31
CA ARG A 387 24.33 12.26 4.77
C ARG A 387 23.52 13.44 5.31
N MET A 388 22.79 13.22 6.39
CA MET A 388 22.05 14.28 7.06
C MET A 388 22.97 14.97 8.09
N LYS A 389 22.92 16.29 8.17
CA LYS A 389 23.65 17.05 9.16
C LYS A 389 23.06 16.82 10.55
N VAL A 390 23.78 16.10 11.39
CA VAL A 390 23.41 15.76 12.77
C VAL A 390 24.57 16.11 13.73
N THR A 391 24.29 16.23 15.02
CA THR A 391 25.28 16.70 16.02
C THR A 391 26.35 15.66 16.34
N PHE A 392 26.09 14.38 16.12
CA PHE A 392 27.00 13.28 16.45
C PHE A 392 27.87 12.81 15.28
N LEU A 393 27.72 13.39 14.09
CA LEU A 393 28.53 13.08 12.92
C LEU A 393 29.18 14.34 12.33
N ASP A 394 30.40 14.18 11.87
CA ASP A 394 31.09 15.18 11.09
C ASP A 394 30.75 15.00 9.60
N VAL A 395 30.15 16.03 8.99
CA VAL A 395 29.70 16.03 7.60
C VAL A 395 30.43 17.11 6.82
N GLN A 396 31.10 16.73 5.72
CA GLN A 396 31.78 17.65 4.82
C GLN A 396 31.38 17.38 3.37
N ALA A 397 31.04 18.44 2.65
CA ALA A 397 30.59 18.35 1.25
C ALA A 397 29.44 17.36 0.99
N GLY A 398 28.56 17.13 1.98
CA GLY A 398 27.45 16.19 1.90
C GLY A 398 27.81 14.73 2.20
N GLU A 399 29.05 14.44 2.56
CA GLU A 399 29.51 13.11 2.97
C GLU A 399 29.82 13.07 4.45
N GLU A 400 29.50 11.97 5.11
CA GLU A 400 29.85 11.70 6.51
C GLU A 400 31.30 11.24 6.57
N ILE A 401 32.14 11.99 7.29
CA ILE A 401 33.58 11.75 7.34
C ILE A 401 34.02 11.13 8.68
N GLY A 402 33.18 11.11 9.69
CA GLY A 402 33.50 10.52 10.98
C GLY A 402 32.42 10.74 12.04
N ILE A 403 32.59 10.08 13.17
CA ILE A 403 31.80 10.32 14.38
C ILE A 403 32.44 11.51 15.12
N ASN A 404 31.63 12.49 15.50
CA ASN A 404 32.10 13.63 16.26
C ASN A 404 32.73 13.19 17.60
N ALA A 405 33.95 13.66 17.88
CA ALA A 405 34.68 13.24 19.05
C ALA A 405 33.93 13.49 20.39
N ALA A 406 33.14 14.57 20.46
CA ALA A 406 32.34 14.90 21.64
C ALA A 406 31.15 13.93 21.86
N ALA A 407 30.74 13.20 20.84
CA ALA A 407 29.60 12.27 20.91
C ALA A 407 30.04 10.80 21.16
N GLN A 408 31.34 10.49 21.08
CA GLN A 408 31.82 9.11 21.13
C GLN A 408 31.44 8.37 22.41
N ASP A 409 31.65 9.01 23.59
CA ASP A 409 31.33 8.40 24.88
C ASP A 409 29.83 8.17 25.06
N SER A 410 29.00 9.16 24.66
CA SER A 410 27.55 9.05 24.70
C SER A 410 27.04 7.95 23.78
N LEU A 411 27.56 7.86 22.55
CA LEU A 411 27.22 6.79 21.61
C LEU A 411 27.64 5.42 22.11
N GLY A 412 28.81 5.32 22.78
CA GLY A 412 29.28 4.09 23.44
C GLY A 412 28.33 3.64 24.55
N LEU A 413 27.87 4.57 25.37
CA LEU A 413 26.89 4.30 26.43
C LEU A 413 25.52 3.93 25.89
N MET A 414 25.04 4.62 24.84
CA MET A 414 23.80 4.29 24.18
C MET A 414 23.86 2.89 23.55
N ARG A 415 24.98 2.53 22.92
CA ARG A 415 25.21 1.20 22.34
C ARG A 415 25.16 0.10 23.41
N SER A 416 25.90 0.27 24.51
CA SER A 416 25.93 -0.75 25.55
C SER A 416 24.56 -0.97 26.19
N THR A 417 23.87 0.11 26.58
CA THR A 417 22.53 0.04 27.18
C THR A 417 21.49 -0.53 26.23
N PHE A 418 21.57 -0.24 24.91
CA PHE A 418 20.71 -0.83 23.88
C PHE A 418 20.92 -2.33 23.77
N VAL A 419 22.17 -2.76 23.65
CA VAL A 419 22.53 -4.17 23.44
C VAL A 419 22.19 -5.04 24.65
N GLU A 420 22.28 -4.49 25.86
CA GLU A 420 21.99 -5.20 27.12
C GLU A 420 20.48 -5.31 27.43
N ASP A 421 19.61 -4.55 26.75
CA ASP A 421 18.18 -4.59 27.01
C ASP A 421 17.56 -5.92 26.54
N GLU A 422 16.85 -6.60 27.44
CA GLU A 422 16.25 -7.92 27.21
C GLU A 422 15.21 -7.91 26.05
N THR A 423 14.45 -6.82 25.92
CA THR A 423 13.44 -6.70 24.83
C THR A 423 14.11 -6.48 23.48
N VAL A 424 15.19 -5.72 23.46
CA VAL A 424 16.03 -5.56 22.27
C VAL A 424 16.64 -6.90 21.87
N GLN A 425 17.23 -7.63 22.82
CA GLN A 425 17.80 -8.97 22.55
C GLN A 425 16.76 -9.95 22.01
N ARG A 426 15.51 -9.80 22.45
CA ARG A 426 14.40 -10.66 22.01
C ARG A 426 13.92 -10.38 20.60
N HIS A 427 13.94 -9.13 20.16
CA HIS A 427 13.30 -8.70 18.90
C HIS A 427 14.25 -8.11 17.86
N VAL A 428 15.52 -7.96 18.17
CA VAL A 428 16.56 -7.48 17.25
C VAL A 428 17.63 -8.55 17.08
N ASN A 429 17.71 -9.13 15.92
CA ASN A 429 18.76 -10.13 15.64
C ASN A 429 20.12 -9.46 15.64
N GLN A 430 21.07 -10.01 16.47
CA GLN A 430 22.42 -9.48 16.61
C GLN A 430 22.44 -7.97 16.89
N PRO A 431 21.99 -7.53 18.10
CA PRO A 431 21.81 -6.11 18.41
C PRO A 431 23.07 -5.26 18.21
N GLN A 432 24.28 -5.80 18.52
CA GLN A 432 25.55 -5.10 18.28
C GLN A 432 25.72 -4.77 16.80
N GLN A 433 25.55 -5.76 15.94
CA GLN A 433 25.71 -5.58 14.48
C GLN A 433 24.62 -4.65 13.91
N ALA A 434 23.40 -4.71 14.47
CA ALA A 434 22.33 -3.82 14.07
C ALA A 434 22.66 -2.35 14.39
N TRP A 435 23.21 -2.10 15.59
CA TRP A 435 23.67 -0.78 16.01
C TRP A 435 24.82 -0.28 15.15
N ASP A 436 25.85 -1.12 14.95
CA ASP A 436 27.05 -0.76 14.20
C ASP A 436 26.72 -0.45 12.73
N ALA A 437 25.86 -1.26 12.10
CA ALA A 437 25.38 -1.01 10.73
C ALA A 437 24.57 0.31 10.62
N MET A 438 23.76 0.64 11.61
CA MET A 438 23.01 1.90 11.63
C MET A 438 23.96 3.10 11.74
N LEU A 439 25.08 2.98 12.45
CA LEU A 439 26.09 4.04 12.56
C LEU A 439 27.08 4.08 11.39
N GLU A 440 27.10 3.08 10.51
CA GLU A 440 28.00 3.06 9.35
C GLU A 440 27.86 4.32 8.52
N LEU A 441 29.00 4.97 8.24
CA LEU A 441 29.04 6.26 7.55
C LEU A 441 28.51 6.15 6.12
N ASN A 442 27.69 7.12 5.73
CA ASN A 442 27.07 7.22 4.42
C ASN A 442 26.10 6.08 4.07
N ASP A 443 25.88 5.13 4.97
CA ASP A 443 24.99 3.98 4.80
C ASP A 443 23.74 4.04 5.69
N GLY A 444 23.92 4.22 7.00
CA GLY A 444 22.82 4.41 7.94
C GLY A 444 21.96 3.15 8.17
N GLY A 445 22.50 1.94 7.95
CA GLY A 445 21.83 0.65 8.13
C GLY A 445 21.21 0.07 6.85
N MET A 446 21.30 0.78 5.74
CA MET A 446 20.72 0.33 4.46
C MET A 446 21.46 -0.87 3.87
N GLY A 447 22.78 -0.93 4.00
CA GLY A 447 23.59 -2.05 3.56
C GLY A 447 23.21 -3.38 4.22
N ARG A 448 22.88 -3.35 5.51
CA ARG A 448 22.40 -4.53 6.25
C ARG A 448 21.04 -5.01 5.72
N ILE A 449 20.11 -4.09 5.42
CA ILE A 449 18.83 -4.42 4.79
C ILE A 449 19.06 -5.01 3.40
N SER A 450 19.86 -4.35 2.57
CA SER A 450 20.18 -4.81 1.23
C SER A 450 20.81 -6.21 1.22
N GLN A 451 21.78 -6.46 2.11
CA GLN A 451 22.38 -7.78 2.27
C GLN A 451 21.36 -8.86 2.67
N TYR A 452 20.43 -8.53 3.58
CA TYR A 452 19.37 -9.45 3.98
C TYR A 452 18.42 -9.74 2.81
N LEU A 453 17.99 -8.70 2.09
CA LEU A 453 17.08 -8.81 0.95
C LEU A 453 17.65 -9.69 -0.17
N ARG A 454 18.95 -9.62 -0.45
CA ARG A 454 19.62 -10.52 -1.41
C ARG A 454 19.46 -11.99 -1.05
N GLY A 455 19.27 -12.31 0.24
CA GLY A 455 19.07 -13.69 0.71
C GLY A 455 17.62 -14.17 0.73
N VAL A 456 16.64 -13.27 0.59
CA VAL A 456 15.20 -13.61 0.62
C VAL A 456 14.47 -13.30 -0.68
N ALA A 457 14.93 -12.34 -1.46
CA ALA A 457 14.37 -11.96 -2.76
C ALA A 457 14.91 -12.85 -3.90
N LEU A 458 14.98 -14.16 -3.69
CA LEU A 458 15.46 -15.11 -4.68
C LEU A 458 14.30 -15.61 -5.55
N ARG A 459 14.56 -15.76 -6.85
CA ARG A 459 13.60 -16.30 -7.82
C ARG A 459 13.07 -17.68 -7.39
N GLU A 460 13.94 -18.53 -6.85
CA GLU A 460 13.62 -19.87 -6.39
C GLU A 460 12.59 -19.84 -5.25
N VAL A 461 12.67 -18.86 -4.35
CA VAL A 461 11.71 -18.66 -3.25
C VAL A 461 10.32 -18.31 -3.81
N LYS A 462 10.26 -17.42 -4.80
CA LYS A 462 9.01 -17.06 -5.48
C LYS A 462 8.40 -18.26 -6.22
N LEU A 463 9.21 -19.00 -6.98
CA LEU A 463 8.76 -20.18 -7.70
C LEU A 463 8.28 -21.29 -6.75
N GLY A 464 8.94 -21.47 -5.60
CA GLY A 464 8.51 -22.40 -4.57
C GLY A 464 7.10 -22.07 -4.05
N ARG A 465 6.84 -20.80 -3.73
CA ARG A 465 5.51 -20.36 -3.26
C ARG A 465 4.42 -20.52 -4.31
N ILE A 466 4.70 -20.20 -5.57
CA ILE A 466 3.72 -20.39 -6.66
C ILE A 466 3.37 -21.87 -6.80
N ARG A 467 4.33 -22.78 -6.64
CA ARG A 467 4.07 -24.24 -6.66
C ARG A 467 3.20 -24.67 -5.47
N GLU A 468 3.55 -24.25 -4.25
CA GLU A 468 2.76 -24.51 -3.05
C GLU A 468 1.29 -24.09 -3.24
N GLN A 469 1.06 -22.87 -3.75
CA GLN A 469 -0.30 -22.40 -4.03
C GLN A 469 -1.01 -23.20 -5.11
N LEU A 470 -0.30 -23.59 -6.17
CA LEU A 470 -0.88 -24.42 -7.22
C LEU A 470 -1.31 -25.78 -6.67
N ASP A 471 -0.50 -26.38 -5.81
CA ASP A 471 -0.82 -27.64 -5.14
C ASP A 471 -2.04 -27.48 -4.22
N ASP A 472 -2.13 -26.38 -3.46
CA ASP A 472 -3.30 -26.08 -2.61
C ASP A 472 -4.59 -25.93 -3.44
N VAL A 473 -4.53 -25.21 -4.57
CA VAL A 473 -5.67 -25.05 -5.49
C VAL A 473 -6.08 -26.41 -6.10
N LEU A 474 -5.10 -27.23 -6.52
CA LEU A 474 -5.36 -28.56 -7.04
C LEU A 474 -6.04 -29.45 -6.01
N HIS A 475 -5.55 -29.48 -4.78
CA HIS A 475 -6.20 -30.22 -3.69
C HIS A 475 -7.62 -29.73 -3.39
N LEU A 476 -7.85 -28.41 -3.47
CA LEU A 476 -9.16 -27.83 -3.25
C LEU A 476 -10.14 -28.21 -4.38
N LEU A 477 -9.67 -28.25 -5.62
CA LEU A 477 -10.44 -28.72 -6.78
C LEU A 477 -10.72 -30.22 -6.69
N GLU A 478 -9.74 -31.06 -6.34
CA GLU A 478 -9.91 -32.50 -6.13
C GLU A 478 -10.96 -32.77 -5.06
N ASN A 479 -10.91 -32.07 -3.93
CA ASN A 479 -11.86 -32.20 -2.84
C ASN A 479 -13.29 -31.75 -3.20
N ARG A 480 -13.45 -30.78 -4.10
CA ARG A 480 -14.76 -30.24 -4.51
C ARG A 480 -15.35 -30.93 -5.71
N LEU A 481 -14.54 -31.45 -6.63
CA LEU A 481 -14.97 -32.08 -7.86
C LEU A 481 -14.91 -33.62 -7.78
N GLY A 482 -14.24 -34.19 -6.79
CA GLY A 482 -14.10 -35.62 -6.56
C GLY A 482 -15.28 -36.28 -5.80
N HIS A 483 -16.36 -35.52 -5.58
CA HIS A 483 -17.62 -36.00 -5.00
C HIS A 483 -18.74 -35.92 -6.09
#